data_8774f193e401a0da3b2082eecb8cf663
#
_entry.id   8774f193e401a0da3b2082eecb8cf663
#
_cell.length_a   1.000
_cell.length_b   1.000
_cell.length_c   1.000
_cell.angle_alpha   90.00
_cell.angle_beta   90.00
_cell.angle_gamma   90.00
#
_symmetry.space_group_name_H-M   'P 1'
#
loop_
_entity.id
_entity.type
_entity.pdbx_description
1 polymer ?
#
loop_
_entity_poly.entity_id
_entity_poly.type
_entity_poly.pdbx_seq_one_letter_code
_entity_poly.pdbx_strand_id
1 'polypeptide(L)'
;MPLFDEMNKDSDSILRLYMNEIAKTPLLTIDEELELAERIKDGDGAARDHMIRANLRLVVKIAKDYSNYGLPIADLISEGNIGLMKAVEKYDPEKGGKLSTYAAWWIKQSIKRALSNQSKTVRLPVHMVDKISRLRKISISLTEELGREPSDEELTEILGIPRKKLALLKQAAQRPTSIDAPVGEDGATTFGETLGDSKAVDPSDALTAKEMHSELGPLLHLLDQRETKIIGARFGLNGRKPLTLEEISRDFGVTRERIRQLQNIALDKMRRALGKKENPIPKLSNEA
;
A
#
# COMPACT_ATOMS: atom_id res chain seq x y z
N MET A 1 -18.51 18.59 7.43
CA MET A 1 -18.71 18.71 5.97
C MET A 1 -18.50 20.10 5.33
N PRO A 2 -18.35 21.21 6.04
CA PRO A 2 -18.11 22.51 5.37
C PRO A 2 -16.71 22.67 4.77
N LEU A 3 -15.67 22.06 5.32
CA LEU A 3 -14.27 22.21 4.85
C LEU A 3 -14.00 21.60 3.45
N PHE A 4 -14.68 20.52 3.07
CA PHE A 4 -14.52 19.91 1.75
C PHE A 4 -15.21 20.72 0.63
N ASP A 5 -16.31 21.40 0.92
CA ASP A 5 -17.01 22.28 -0.02
C ASP A 5 -16.27 23.61 -0.24
N GLU A 6 -15.57 24.14 0.77
CA GLU A 6 -14.73 25.33 0.65
C GLU A 6 -13.48 25.06 -0.16
N MET A 7 -12.79 23.92 0.07
CA MET A 7 -11.62 23.54 -0.73
C MET A 7 -11.95 23.32 -2.21
N ASN A 8 -13.13 22.81 -2.54
CA ASN A 8 -13.59 22.68 -3.92
C ASN A 8 -13.89 24.03 -4.56
N LYS A 9 -14.48 24.99 -3.82
CA LYS A 9 -14.74 26.34 -4.31
C LYS A 9 -13.47 27.14 -4.60
N ASP A 10 -12.45 26.99 -3.77
CA ASP A 10 -11.17 27.68 -3.97
C ASP A 10 -10.37 27.07 -5.13
N SER A 11 -10.35 25.77 -5.29
CA SER A 11 -9.73 25.12 -6.45
C SER A 11 -10.42 25.48 -7.75
N ASP A 12 -11.75 25.60 -7.77
CA ASP A 12 -12.53 26.07 -8.91
C ASP A 12 -12.22 27.56 -9.22
N SER A 13 -11.99 28.41 -8.23
CA SER A 13 -11.65 29.82 -8.42
C SER A 13 -10.26 29.99 -9.04
N ILE A 14 -9.27 29.20 -8.58
CA ILE A 14 -7.90 29.20 -9.13
C ILE A 14 -7.88 28.67 -10.55
N LEU A 15 -8.61 27.61 -10.83
CA LEU A 15 -8.72 27.06 -12.18
C LEU A 15 -9.38 28.05 -13.13
N ARG A 16 -10.41 28.78 -12.70
CA ARG A 16 -11.04 29.85 -13.49
C ARG A 16 -10.09 31.00 -13.78
N LEU A 17 -9.29 31.40 -12.79
CA LEU A 17 -8.26 32.44 -13.01
C LEU A 17 -7.23 32.00 -14.06
N TYR A 18 -6.74 30.77 -13.96
CA TYR A 18 -5.83 30.16 -14.94
C TYR A 18 -6.46 30.12 -16.34
N MET A 19 -7.74 29.70 -16.47
CA MET A 19 -8.45 29.68 -17.74
C MET A 19 -8.58 31.07 -18.36
N ASN A 20 -8.84 32.08 -17.55
CA ASN A 20 -8.92 33.47 -17.99
C ASN A 20 -7.54 34.00 -18.47
N GLU A 21 -6.45 33.58 -17.82
CA GLU A 21 -5.11 33.97 -18.24
C GLU A 21 -4.71 33.36 -19.58
N ILE A 22 -4.90 32.05 -19.74
CA ILE A 22 -4.53 31.39 -21.01
C ILE A 22 -5.42 31.84 -22.19
N ALA A 23 -6.64 32.33 -21.91
CA ALA A 23 -7.54 32.85 -22.94
C ALA A 23 -7.07 34.18 -23.53
N LYS A 24 -6.22 34.95 -22.83
CA LYS A 24 -5.69 36.25 -23.31
C LYS A 24 -4.71 36.07 -24.48
N THR A 25 -4.04 34.93 -24.57
CA THR A 25 -3.10 34.66 -25.64
C THR A 25 -3.83 34.20 -26.89
N PRO A 26 -3.71 34.86 -28.06
CA PRO A 26 -4.35 34.44 -29.28
C PRO A 26 -3.79 33.10 -29.77
N LEU A 27 -4.57 32.40 -30.59
CA LEU A 27 -4.11 31.18 -31.26
C LEU A 27 -3.15 31.58 -32.40
N LEU A 28 -2.11 30.79 -32.58
CA LEU A 28 -1.13 30.99 -33.67
C LEU A 28 -1.70 30.47 -34.99
N THR A 29 -1.35 31.18 -36.06
CA THR A 29 -1.49 30.71 -37.43
C THR A 29 -0.38 29.73 -37.79
N ILE A 30 -0.52 28.99 -38.89
CA ILE A 30 0.51 28.02 -39.33
C ILE A 30 1.84 28.76 -39.65
N ASP A 31 1.75 29.92 -40.25
CA ASP A 31 2.95 30.72 -40.63
C ASP A 31 3.68 31.22 -39.36
N GLU A 32 2.93 31.69 -38.36
CA GLU A 32 3.53 32.07 -37.07
C GLU A 32 4.11 30.86 -36.31
N GLU A 33 3.49 29.64 -36.38
CA GLU A 33 4.09 28.44 -35.82
C GLU A 33 5.44 28.10 -36.46
N LEU A 34 5.56 28.30 -37.79
CA LEU A 34 6.81 28.07 -38.53
C LEU A 34 7.89 29.07 -38.13
N GLU A 35 7.56 30.37 -38.15
CA GLU A 35 8.49 31.44 -37.75
C GLU A 35 9.02 31.24 -36.32
N LEU A 36 8.12 30.97 -35.37
CA LEU A 36 8.50 30.72 -34.00
C LEU A 36 9.37 29.46 -33.88
N ALA A 37 9.07 28.39 -34.64
CA ALA A 37 9.87 27.18 -34.61
C ALA A 37 11.30 27.37 -35.11
N GLU A 38 11.52 28.21 -36.13
CA GLU A 38 12.84 28.59 -36.60
C GLU A 38 13.60 29.35 -35.53
N ARG A 39 12.99 30.38 -34.92
CA ARG A 39 13.59 31.13 -33.81
C ARG A 39 13.93 30.27 -32.61
N ILE A 40 13.11 29.27 -32.30
CA ILE A 40 13.40 28.31 -31.23
C ILE A 40 14.61 27.43 -31.55
N LYS A 41 14.79 27.02 -32.83
CA LYS A 41 16.02 26.33 -33.28
C LYS A 41 17.27 27.16 -33.06
N ASP A 42 17.16 28.50 -33.22
CA ASP A 42 18.23 29.45 -32.96
C ASP A 42 18.45 29.76 -31.46
N GLY A 43 17.64 29.21 -30.58
CA GLY A 43 17.79 29.35 -29.13
C GLY A 43 17.00 30.49 -28.50
N ASP A 44 16.04 31.10 -29.21
CA ASP A 44 15.20 32.17 -28.67
C ASP A 44 14.20 31.65 -27.61
N GLY A 45 14.49 31.94 -26.34
CA GLY A 45 13.63 31.58 -25.20
C GLY A 45 12.28 32.31 -25.22
N ALA A 46 12.21 33.54 -25.73
CA ALA A 46 10.97 34.32 -25.79
C ALA A 46 10.00 33.72 -26.84
N ALA A 47 10.52 33.30 -27.98
CA ALA A 47 9.74 32.57 -28.99
C ALA A 47 9.20 31.25 -28.44
N ARG A 48 10.01 30.49 -27.68
CA ARG A 48 9.61 29.25 -27.01
C ARG A 48 8.46 29.50 -26.04
N ASP A 49 8.59 30.49 -25.16
CA ASP A 49 7.57 30.82 -24.17
C ASP A 49 6.26 31.28 -24.84
N HIS A 50 6.33 32.03 -25.93
CA HIS A 50 5.17 32.47 -26.69
C HIS A 50 4.44 31.28 -27.32
N MET A 51 5.17 30.36 -27.95
CA MET A 51 4.64 29.15 -28.56
C MET A 51 3.95 28.23 -27.51
N ILE A 52 4.55 28.09 -26.32
CA ILE A 52 3.95 27.32 -25.21
C ILE A 52 2.65 27.98 -24.75
N ARG A 53 2.66 29.29 -24.45
CA ARG A 53 1.49 30.04 -23.95
C ARG A 53 0.31 29.95 -24.91
N ALA A 54 0.53 30.10 -26.21
CA ALA A 54 -0.51 30.02 -27.22
C ALA A 54 -1.18 28.64 -27.31
N ASN A 55 -0.47 27.57 -26.89
CA ASN A 55 -0.96 26.19 -26.96
C ASN A 55 -1.44 25.62 -25.62
N LEU A 56 -1.45 26.38 -24.50
CA LEU A 56 -1.94 25.90 -23.20
C LEU A 56 -3.43 25.47 -23.25
N ARG A 57 -4.22 26.09 -24.09
CA ARG A 57 -5.64 25.72 -24.30
C ARG A 57 -5.79 24.29 -24.83
N LEU A 58 -4.86 23.81 -25.66
CA LEU A 58 -4.83 22.43 -26.14
C LEU A 58 -4.60 21.45 -25.01
N VAL A 59 -3.69 21.79 -24.06
CA VAL A 59 -3.43 20.95 -22.87
C VAL A 59 -4.69 20.80 -22.05
N VAL A 60 -5.42 21.88 -21.77
CA VAL A 60 -6.66 21.85 -21.00
C VAL A 60 -7.70 20.98 -21.65
N LYS A 61 -7.87 21.10 -23.00
CA LYS A 61 -8.80 20.27 -23.76
C LYS A 61 -8.49 18.78 -23.58
N ILE A 62 -7.21 18.39 -23.72
CA ILE A 62 -6.79 17.01 -23.59
C ILE A 62 -6.89 16.53 -22.12
N ALA A 63 -6.49 17.35 -21.14
CA ALA A 63 -6.55 16.98 -19.71
C ALA A 63 -7.99 16.69 -19.25
N LYS A 64 -8.98 17.38 -19.81
CA LYS A 64 -10.40 17.15 -19.53
C LYS A 64 -10.85 15.72 -19.82
N ASP A 65 -10.31 15.09 -20.87
CA ASP A 65 -10.64 13.70 -21.23
C ASP A 65 -10.12 12.68 -20.18
N TYR A 66 -9.20 13.11 -19.31
CA TYR A 66 -8.60 12.29 -18.27
C TYR A 66 -9.01 12.65 -16.84
N SER A 67 -9.97 13.58 -16.64
CA SER A 67 -10.35 14.11 -15.32
C SER A 67 -10.86 13.07 -14.32
N ASN A 68 -11.41 11.94 -14.79
CA ASN A 68 -12.01 10.92 -13.92
C ASN A 68 -11.08 9.70 -13.63
N TYR A 69 -9.80 9.81 -13.93
CA TYR A 69 -8.87 8.70 -13.80
C TYR A 69 -8.06 8.69 -12.50
N GLY A 70 -8.41 9.54 -11.52
CA GLY A 70 -7.84 9.48 -10.16
C GLY A 70 -6.80 10.55 -9.84
N LEU A 71 -6.59 11.55 -10.73
CA LEU A 71 -5.82 12.77 -10.45
C LEU A 71 -6.71 14.00 -10.61
N PRO A 72 -6.50 15.04 -9.77
CA PRO A 72 -7.14 16.34 -9.94
C PRO A 72 -6.84 16.96 -11.32
N ILE A 73 -7.77 17.71 -11.87
CA ILE A 73 -7.59 18.32 -13.20
C ILE A 73 -6.42 19.31 -13.25
N ALA A 74 -6.14 19.99 -12.15
CA ALA A 74 -5.00 20.92 -12.04
C ALA A 74 -3.66 20.21 -12.22
N ASP A 75 -3.51 19.01 -11.62
CA ASP A 75 -2.32 18.18 -11.74
C ASP A 75 -2.18 17.61 -13.16
N LEU A 76 -3.29 17.19 -13.77
CA LEU A 76 -3.31 16.72 -15.16
C LEU A 76 -2.89 17.82 -16.14
N ILE A 77 -3.32 19.07 -15.91
CA ILE A 77 -2.90 20.23 -16.70
C ILE A 77 -1.40 20.50 -16.50
N SER A 78 -0.91 20.47 -15.28
CA SER A 78 0.49 20.68 -14.96
C SER A 78 1.39 19.66 -15.64
N GLU A 79 1.06 18.37 -15.54
CA GLU A 79 1.78 17.29 -16.23
C GLU A 79 1.63 17.38 -17.76
N GLY A 80 0.48 17.79 -18.25
CA GLY A 80 0.24 18.05 -19.65
C GLY A 80 1.09 19.23 -20.18
N ASN A 81 1.27 20.30 -19.40
CA ASN A 81 2.13 21.43 -19.73
C ASN A 81 3.61 20.98 -19.85
N ILE A 82 4.08 20.08 -18.98
CA ILE A 82 5.42 19.46 -19.11
C ILE A 82 5.54 18.71 -20.44
N GLY A 83 4.47 17.98 -20.83
CA GLY A 83 4.40 17.33 -22.13
C GLY A 83 4.45 18.30 -23.30
N LEU A 84 3.72 19.42 -23.23
CA LEU A 84 3.73 20.49 -24.24
C LEU A 84 5.12 21.14 -24.36
N MET A 85 5.78 21.48 -23.25
CA MET A 85 7.14 22.04 -23.28
C MET A 85 8.12 21.13 -24.04
N LYS A 86 8.08 19.82 -23.74
CA LYS A 86 8.91 18.83 -24.46
C LYS A 86 8.56 18.72 -25.94
N ALA A 87 7.28 18.88 -26.28
CA ALA A 87 6.83 18.87 -27.67
C ALA A 87 7.38 20.08 -28.44
N VAL A 88 7.31 21.29 -27.86
CA VAL A 88 7.81 22.51 -28.46
C VAL A 88 9.32 22.46 -28.69
N GLU A 89 10.10 21.91 -27.74
CA GLU A 89 11.57 21.75 -27.90
C GLU A 89 11.96 20.76 -29.01
N LYS A 90 11.10 19.77 -29.29
CA LYS A 90 11.39 18.71 -30.26
C LYS A 90 10.63 18.86 -31.56
N TYR A 91 9.84 19.89 -31.71
CA TYR A 91 9.04 20.12 -32.89
C TYR A 91 9.93 20.52 -34.06
N ASP A 92 9.74 19.84 -35.18
CA ASP A 92 10.45 20.07 -36.42
C ASP A 92 9.44 20.36 -37.53
N PRO A 93 9.34 21.64 -37.98
CA PRO A 93 8.37 22.00 -39.01
C PRO A 93 8.67 21.38 -40.37
N GLU A 94 9.92 21.02 -40.68
CA GLU A 94 10.29 20.41 -41.98
C GLU A 94 9.62 19.04 -42.19
N LYS A 95 9.18 18.37 -41.12
CA LYS A 95 8.47 17.08 -41.19
C LYS A 95 7.01 17.18 -41.58
N GLY A 96 6.49 18.38 -41.83
CA GLY A 96 5.20 18.61 -42.48
C GLY A 96 3.99 18.25 -41.61
N GLY A 97 3.87 18.75 -40.41
CA GLY A 97 2.71 18.55 -39.54
C GLY A 97 2.43 19.76 -38.64
N LYS A 98 1.16 19.97 -38.29
CA LYS A 98 0.79 21.02 -37.33
C LYS A 98 1.36 20.70 -35.95
N LEU A 99 1.85 21.70 -35.24
CA LEU A 99 2.33 21.55 -33.87
C LEU A 99 1.28 20.86 -32.98
N SER A 100 0.02 21.22 -33.12
CA SER A 100 -1.08 20.64 -32.33
C SER A 100 -1.18 19.11 -32.42
N THR A 101 -0.93 18.52 -33.61
CA THR A 101 -0.95 17.07 -33.83
C THR A 101 0.22 16.39 -33.13
N TYR A 102 1.41 16.98 -33.24
CA TYR A 102 2.61 16.48 -32.60
C TYR A 102 2.57 16.63 -31.08
N ALA A 103 2.20 17.81 -30.59
CA ALA A 103 2.09 18.11 -29.17
C ALA A 103 1.03 17.25 -28.45
N ALA A 104 -0.10 16.95 -29.12
CA ALA A 104 -1.13 16.10 -28.54
C ALA A 104 -0.62 14.73 -28.12
N TRP A 105 0.32 14.15 -28.87
CA TRP A 105 0.94 12.88 -28.49
C TRP A 105 1.79 13.00 -27.22
N TRP A 106 2.62 14.06 -27.11
CA TRP A 106 3.46 14.30 -25.94
C TRP A 106 2.65 14.64 -24.70
N ILE A 107 1.60 15.45 -24.84
CA ILE A 107 0.67 15.82 -23.77
C ILE A 107 -0.01 14.55 -23.24
N LYS A 108 -0.62 13.73 -24.13
CA LYS A 108 -1.24 12.46 -23.74
C LYS A 108 -0.27 11.49 -23.08
N GLN A 109 0.96 11.42 -23.58
CA GLN A 109 2.00 10.54 -23.02
C GLN A 109 2.40 10.99 -21.60
N SER A 110 2.57 12.31 -21.38
CA SER A 110 2.91 12.85 -20.07
C SER A 110 1.78 12.62 -19.06
N ILE A 111 0.54 12.92 -19.44
CA ILE A 111 -0.65 12.68 -18.61
C ILE A 111 -0.80 11.19 -18.25
N LYS A 112 -0.70 10.27 -19.22
CA LYS A 112 -0.78 8.83 -18.97
C LYS A 112 0.32 8.34 -18.03
N ARG A 113 1.53 8.86 -18.18
CA ARG A 113 2.66 8.54 -17.31
C ARG A 113 2.41 9.03 -15.88
N ALA A 114 1.89 10.25 -15.71
CA ALA A 114 1.51 10.81 -14.42
C ALA A 114 0.40 9.97 -13.75
N LEU A 115 -0.64 9.63 -14.50
CA LEU A 115 -1.72 8.75 -14.02
C LEU A 115 -1.18 7.39 -13.55
N SER A 116 -0.28 6.76 -14.31
CA SER A 116 0.29 5.48 -13.92
C SER A 116 1.13 5.57 -12.63
N ASN A 117 1.75 6.72 -12.38
CA ASN A 117 2.66 6.91 -11.25
C ASN A 117 1.98 7.42 -9.99
N GLN A 118 0.92 8.23 -10.10
CA GLN A 118 0.40 9.07 -9.02
C GLN A 118 -1.09 8.83 -8.72
N SER A 119 -1.85 8.15 -9.62
CA SER A 119 -3.30 8.01 -9.46
C SER A 119 -3.74 7.08 -8.31
N LYS A 120 -2.83 6.31 -7.72
CA LYS A 120 -3.13 5.37 -6.66
C LYS A 120 -2.37 5.71 -5.38
N THR A 121 -3.05 5.64 -4.23
CA THR A 121 -2.47 5.82 -2.89
C THR A 121 -1.31 4.85 -2.64
N VAL A 122 -1.48 3.57 -3.00
CA VAL A 122 -0.40 2.58 -3.03
C VAL A 122 0.10 2.48 -4.46
N ARG A 123 1.30 3.02 -4.71
CA ARG A 123 1.90 3.05 -6.05
C ARG A 123 2.07 1.64 -6.62
N LEU A 124 1.61 1.45 -7.83
CA LEU A 124 1.81 0.23 -8.61
C LEU A 124 2.82 0.45 -9.76
N PRO A 125 3.63 -0.56 -10.09
CA PRO A 125 4.46 -0.52 -11.30
C PRO A 125 3.60 -0.35 -12.57
N VAL A 126 4.12 0.37 -13.57
CA VAL A 126 3.37 0.71 -14.81
C VAL A 126 2.82 -0.54 -15.50
N HIS A 127 3.61 -1.61 -15.58
CA HIS A 127 3.16 -2.85 -16.20
C HIS A 127 1.97 -3.53 -15.48
N MET A 128 1.79 -3.27 -14.17
CA MET A 128 0.62 -3.75 -13.42
C MET A 128 -0.61 -2.88 -13.71
N VAL A 129 -0.41 -1.56 -13.82
CA VAL A 129 -1.48 -0.61 -14.21
C VAL A 129 -2.02 -0.96 -15.59
N ASP A 130 -1.14 -1.26 -16.55
CA ASP A 130 -1.52 -1.68 -17.91
C ASP A 130 -2.33 -2.98 -17.91
N LYS A 131 -1.89 -3.99 -17.11
CA LYS A 131 -2.64 -5.25 -16.97
C LYS A 131 -4.01 -5.05 -16.34
N ILE A 132 -4.12 -4.20 -15.31
CA ILE A 132 -5.39 -3.86 -14.67
C ILE A 132 -6.31 -3.12 -15.66
N SER A 133 -5.76 -2.18 -16.44
CA SER A 133 -6.52 -1.47 -17.47
C SER A 133 -7.02 -2.43 -18.56
N ARG A 134 -6.20 -3.38 -18.98
CA ARG A 134 -6.59 -4.42 -19.95
C ARG A 134 -7.67 -5.34 -19.38
N LEU A 135 -7.50 -5.79 -18.11
CA LEU A 135 -8.52 -6.58 -17.42
C LEU A 135 -9.87 -5.85 -17.38
N ARG A 136 -9.85 -4.56 -17.00
CA ARG A 136 -11.08 -3.75 -16.91
C ARG A 136 -11.78 -3.59 -18.27
N LYS A 137 -11.02 -3.34 -19.34
CA LYS A 137 -11.58 -3.23 -20.70
C LYS A 137 -12.24 -4.53 -21.14
N ILE A 138 -11.56 -5.67 -20.94
CA ILE A 138 -12.11 -6.99 -21.31
C ILE A 138 -13.34 -7.30 -20.45
N SER A 139 -13.31 -7.00 -19.15
CA SER A 139 -14.48 -7.21 -18.27
C SER A 139 -15.70 -6.42 -18.74
N ILE A 140 -15.52 -5.14 -19.15
CA ILE A 140 -16.60 -4.31 -19.67
C ILE A 140 -17.15 -4.90 -20.98
N SER A 141 -16.28 -5.23 -21.95
CA SER A 141 -16.69 -5.81 -23.25
C SER A 141 -17.45 -7.12 -23.06
N LEU A 142 -16.99 -8.00 -22.16
CA LEU A 142 -17.68 -9.26 -21.85
C LEU A 142 -19.02 -9.02 -21.14
N THR A 143 -19.11 -8.01 -20.28
CA THR A 143 -20.35 -7.67 -19.62
C THR A 143 -21.41 -7.18 -20.65
N GLU A 144 -20.97 -6.41 -21.64
CA GLU A 144 -21.82 -5.98 -22.76
C GLU A 144 -22.29 -7.15 -23.65
N GLU A 145 -21.41 -8.12 -23.91
CA GLU A 145 -21.71 -9.30 -24.74
C GLU A 145 -22.60 -10.32 -24.02
N LEU A 146 -22.33 -10.58 -22.73
CA LEU A 146 -23.00 -11.63 -21.94
C LEU A 146 -24.26 -11.12 -21.21
N GLY A 147 -24.43 -9.80 -21.07
CA GLY A 147 -25.50 -9.19 -20.26
C GLY A 147 -25.39 -9.45 -18.74
N ARG A 148 -24.23 -9.99 -18.28
CA ARG A 148 -23.90 -10.27 -16.87
C ARG A 148 -22.41 -10.03 -16.61
N GLU A 149 -22.04 -9.93 -15.34
CA GLU A 149 -20.61 -9.90 -14.99
C GLU A 149 -19.90 -11.22 -15.39
N PRO A 150 -18.72 -11.14 -16.02
CA PRO A 150 -17.96 -12.31 -16.45
C PRO A 150 -17.38 -13.05 -15.23
N SER A 151 -17.36 -14.38 -15.30
CA SER A 151 -16.74 -15.24 -14.30
C SER A 151 -15.21 -15.15 -14.35
N ASP A 152 -14.55 -15.55 -13.24
CA ASP A 152 -13.08 -15.59 -13.20
C ASP A 152 -12.49 -16.55 -14.24
N GLU A 153 -13.21 -17.60 -14.61
CA GLU A 153 -12.80 -18.60 -15.59
C GLU A 153 -12.82 -18.00 -17.00
N GLU A 154 -13.89 -17.30 -17.38
CA GLU A 154 -14.01 -16.58 -18.65
C GLU A 154 -12.92 -15.51 -18.81
N LEU A 155 -12.64 -14.77 -17.73
CA LEU A 155 -11.58 -13.76 -17.73
C LEU A 155 -10.17 -14.39 -17.87
N THR A 156 -9.91 -15.53 -17.22
CA THR A 156 -8.61 -16.22 -17.32
C THR A 156 -8.38 -16.79 -18.71
N GLU A 157 -9.41 -17.31 -19.35
CA GLU A 157 -9.35 -17.86 -20.71
C GLU A 157 -8.99 -16.78 -21.74
N ILE A 158 -9.70 -15.63 -21.69
CA ILE A 158 -9.47 -14.54 -22.66
C ILE A 158 -8.15 -13.82 -22.41
N LEU A 159 -7.76 -13.62 -21.13
CA LEU A 159 -6.51 -12.96 -20.78
C LEU A 159 -5.28 -13.85 -20.91
N GLY A 160 -5.44 -15.17 -20.97
CA GLY A 160 -4.35 -16.14 -21.00
C GLY A 160 -3.49 -16.13 -19.73
N ILE A 161 -4.09 -15.82 -18.55
CA ILE A 161 -3.38 -15.73 -17.27
C ILE A 161 -3.94 -16.76 -16.28
N PRO A 162 -3.11 -17.35 -15.41
CA PRO A 162 -3.60 -18.30 -14.41
C PRO A 162 -4.47 -17.59 -13.33
N ARG A 163 -5.47 -18.32 -12.78
CA ARG A 163 -6.45 -17.82 -11.79
C ARG A 163 -5.78 -17.13 -10.58
N LYS A 164 -4.64 -17.65 -10.11
CA LYS A 164 -3.88 -17.00 -9.01
C LYS A 164 -3.41 -15.59 -9.36
N LYS A 165 -2.95 -15.36 -10.61
CA LYS A 165 -2.52 -14.04 -11.07
C LYS A 165 -3.72 -13.10 -11.27
N LEU A 166 -4.87 -13.61 -11.72
CA LEU A 166 -6.10 -12.82 -11.83
C LEU A 166 -6.56 -12.32 -10.46
N ALA A 167 -6.58 -13.19 -9.43
CA ALA A 167 -6.93 -12.80 -8.07
C ALA A 167 -6.01 -11.69 -7.53
N LEU A 168 -4.70 -11.80 -7.73
CA LEU A 168 -3.73 -10.75 -7.35
C LEU A 168 -3.99 -9.43 -8.11
N LEU A 169 -4.33 -9.48 -9.41
CA LEU A 169 -4.67 -8.28 -10.18
C LEU A 169 -5.95 -7.62 -9.69
N LYS A 170 -6.99 -8.40 -9.36
CA LYS A 170 -8.24 -7.90 -8.78
C LYS A 170 -8.00 -7.26 -7.41
N GLN A 171 -7.21 -7.89 -6.56
CA GLN A 171 -6.84 -7.33 -5.24
C GLN A 171 -6.05 -6.01 -5.40
N ALA A 172 -5.06 -5.97 -6.29
CA ALA A 172 -4.28 -4.75 -6.57
C ALA A 172 -5.10 -3.63 -7.24
N ALA A 173 -6.21 -3.98 -7.92
CA ALA A 173 -7.11 -3.01 -8.53
C ALA A 173 -8.03 -2.31 -7.53
N GLN A 174 -8.25 -2.89 -6.34
CA GLN A 174 -9.11 -2.31 -5.30
C GLN A 174 -8.58 -0.94 -4.87
N ARG A 175 -9.52 -0.03 -4.59
CA ARG A 175 -9.19 1.28 -4.03
C ARG A 175 -9.23 1.19 -2.51
N PRO A 176 -8.23 1.73 -1.79
CA PRO A 176 -8.31 1.83 -0.34
C PRO A 176 -9.44 2.79 0.04
N THR A 177 -10.13 2.46 1.13
CA THR A 177 -11.16 3.32 1.73
C THR A 177 -10.51 4.21 2.78
N SER A 178 -11.03 5.41 3.00
CA SER A 178 -10.54 6.29 4.07
C SER A 178 -10.89 5.71 5.44
N ILE A 179 -9.93 5.73 6.35
CA ILE A 179 -10.13 5.34 7.75
C ILE A 179 -11.04 6.37 8.47
N ASP A 180 -10.99 7.64 8.03
CA ASP A 180 -11.80 8.73 8.58
C ASP A 180 -13.20 8.80 7.95
N ALA A 181 -13.55 7.85 7.08
CA ALA A 181 -14.88 7.81 6.50
C ALA A 181 -15.93 7.59 7.60
N PRO A 182 -17.01 8.41 7.64
CA PRO A 182 -18.08 8.23 8.61
C PRO A 182 -18.82 6.91 8.39
N VAL A 183 -19.15 6.20 9.47
CA VAL A 183 -19.92 4.97 9.45
C VAL A 183 -21.28 5.23 10.11
N GLY A 184 -22.37 4.82 9.44
CA GLY A 184 -23.74 5.02 9.93
C GLY A 184 -24.36 6.35 9.48
N GLU A 185 -25.66 6.48 9.71
CA GLU A 185 -26.44 7.66 9.31
C GLU A 185 -26.12 8.89 10.15
N ASP A 186 -25.71 8.70 11.41
CA ASP A 186 -25.39 9.80 12.35
C ASP A 186 -24.00 10.41 12.13
N GLY A 187 -23.13 9.75 11.37
CA GLY A 187 -21.77 10.23 11.06
C GLY A 187 -20.86 10.50 12.25
N ALA A 188 -21.27 10.06 13.46
CA ALA A 188 -20.54 10.32 14.69
C ALA A 188 -19.31 9.42 14.88
N THR A 189 -19.31 8.24 14.24
CA THR A 189 -18.25 7.22 14.37
C THR A 189 -17.47 7.12 13.04
N THR A 190 -16.15 7.05 13.13
CA THR A 190 -15.31 6.84 11.95
C THR A 190 -15.04 5.34 11.73
N PHE A 191 -14.71 4.95 10.48
CA PHE A 191 -14.35 3.57 10.17
C PHE A 191 -13.12 3.10 10.98
N GLY A 192 -12.19 4.03 11.28
CA GLY A 192 -11.00 3.76 12.10
C GLY A 192 -11.32 3.32 13.52
N GLU A 193 -12.38 3.85 14.13
CA GLU A 193 -12.80 3.48 15.49
C GLU A 193 -13.39 2.08 15.58
N THR A 194 -13.84 1.53 14.46
CA THR A 194 -14.38 0.15 14.39
C THR A 194 -13.28 -0.91 14.19
N LEU A 195 -12.06 -0.49 13.85
CA LEU A 195 -10.93 -1.40 13.63
C LEU A 195 -10.27 -1.77 14.95
N GLY A 196 -10.41 -3.04 15.34
CA GLY A 196 -9.70 -3.60 16.50
C GLY A 196 -8.21 -3.81 16.23
N ASP A 197 -7.38 -3.61 17.25
CA ASP A 197 -5.96 -3.97 17.19
C ASP A 197 -5.79 -5.49 17.35
N SER A 198 -5.46 -6.17 16.25
CA SER A 198 -5.20 -7.62 16.25
C SER A 198 -3.95 -8.04 17.04
N LYS A 199 -3.11 -7.09 17.45
CA LYS A 199 -1.91 -7.32 18.26
C LYS A 199 -2.13 -7.00 19.74
N ALA A 200 -3.24 -6.39 20.09
CA ALA A 200 -3.58 -6.14 21.48
C ALA A 200 -3.74 -7.48 22.20
N VAL A 201 -3.00 -7.63 23.30
CA VAL A 201 -3.10 -8.81 24.14
C VAL A 201 -4.37 -8.69 24.98
N ASP A 202 -5.20 -9.72 24.96
CA ASP A 202 -6.39 -9.76 25.82
C ASP A 202 -5.95 -9.62 27.28
N PRO A 203 -6.57 -8.74 28.06
CA PRO A 203 -6.27 -8.60 29.49
C PRO A 203 -6.33 -9.92 30.26
N SER A 204 -7.24 -10.83 29.89
CA SER A 204 -7.34 -12.16 30.51
C SER A 204 -6.13 -13.04 30.18
N ASP A 205 -5.64 -13.00 28.95
CA ASP A 205 -4.43 -13.73 28.54
C ASP A 205 -3.18 -13.18 29.22
N ALA A 206 -3.09 -11.84 29.34
CA ALA A 206 -2.01 -11.19 30.06
C ALA A 206 -1.99 -11.55 31.55
N LEU A 207 -3.16 -11.63 32.20
CA LEU A 207 -3.30 -12.03 33.58
C LEU A 207 -2.93 -13.49 33.76
N THR A 208 -3.45 -14.40 32.90
CA THR A 208 -3.14 -15.82 32.92
C THR A 208 -1.64 -16.08 32.73
N ALA A 209 -0.99 -15.36 31.81
CA ALA A 209 0.44 -15.44 31.59
C ALA A 209 1.24 -15.00 32.83
N LYS A 210 0.77 -13.92 33.52
CA LYS A 210 1.38 -13.42 34.73
C LYS A 210 1.21 -14.39 35.91
N GLU A 211 0.06 -15.01 36.06
CA GLU A 211 -0.21 -16.03 37.07
C GLU A 211 0.64 -17.28 36.82
N MET A 212 0.70 -17.80 35.59
CA MET A 212 1.59 -18.90 35.22
C MET A 212 3.07 -18.58 35.55
N HIS A 213 3.48 -17.36 35.26
CA HIS A 213 4.88 -16.94 35.58
C HIS A 213 5.14 -16.90 37.09
N SER A 214 4.18 -16.44 37.88
CA SER A 214 4.27 -16.41 39.34
C SER A 214 4.28 -17.82 39.96
N GLU A 215 3.60 -18.78 39.35
CA GLU A 215 3.59 -20.18 39.79
C GLU A 215 4.88 -20.94 39.47
N LEU A 216 5.60 -20.53 38.40
CA LEU A 216 6.88 -21.15 38.05
C LEU A 216 7.97 -20.90 39.08
N GLY A 217 7.97 -19.74 39.74
CA GLY A 217 8.99 -19.41 40.76
C GLY A 217 9.12 -20.45 41.88
N PRO A 218 8.04 -20.75 42.62
CA PRO A 218 8.04 -21.78 43.65
C PRO A 218 8.45 -23.19 43.17
N LEU A 219 8.07 -23.53 41.90
CA LEU A 219 8.43 -24.82 41.32
C LEU A 219 9.90 -24.93 40.99
N LEU A 220 10.53 -23.84 40.59
CA LEU A 220 12.00 -23.80 40.33
C LEU A 220 12.82 -23.97 41.62
N HIS A 221 12.29 -23.55 42.78
CA HIS A 221 12.95 -23.75 44.08
C HIS A 221 12.95 -25.22 44.55
N LEU A 222 12.12 -26.08 43.94
CA LEU A 222 12.13 -27.52 44.22
C LEU A 222 13.22 -28.29 43.48
N LEU A 223 13.88 -27.66 42.54
CA LEU A 223 14.93 -28.24 41.71
C LEU A 223 16.31 -28.01 42.32
N ASP A 224 17.22 -28.94 42.07
CA ASP A 224 18.61 -28.76 42.41
C ASP A 224 19.28 -27.62 41.63
N GLN A 225 20.33 -27.00 42.17
CA GLN A 225 21.03 -25.89 41.48
C GLN A 225 21.45 -26.22 40.04
N ARG A 226 21.80 -27.46 39.76
CA ARG A 226 22.16 -27.92 38.40
C ARG A 226 20.93 -28.01 37.49
N GLU A 227 19.86 -28.59 37.99
CA GLU A 227 18.59 -28.71 37.28
C GLU A 227 18.00 -27.34 36.96
N THR A 228 18.02 -26.43 37.94
CA THR A 228 17.53 -25.04 37.73
C THR A 228 18.31 -24.32 36.64
N LYS A 229 19.65 -24.44 36.62
CA LYS A 229 20.47 -23.83 35.56
C LYS A 229 20.19 -24.43 34.20
N ILE A 230 20.01 -25.73 34.09
CA ILE A 230 19.71 -26.42 32.83
C ILE A 230 18.35 -26.00 32.31
N ILE A 231 17.31 -25.98 33.15
CA ILE A 231 15.95 -25.54 32.78
C ILE A 231 15.96 -24.06 32.43
N GLY A 232 16.63 -23.21 33.23
CA GLY A 232 16.76 -21.78 32.95
C GLY A 232 17.43 -21.47 31.61
N ALA A 233 18.52 -22.18 31.28
CA ALA A 233 19.21 -22.04 29.99
C ALA A 233 18.39 -22.59 28.81
N ARG A 234 17.72 -23.74 29.03
CA ARG A 234 16.94 -24.40 27.97
C ARG A 234 15.70 -23.60 27.53
N PHE A 235 14.98 -23.05 28.48
CA PHE A 235 13.73 -22.32 28.24
C PHE A 235 13.91 -20.78 28.23
N GLY A 236 15.12 -20.28 28.42
CA GLY A 236 15.38 -18.85 28.40
C GLY A 236 14.76 -18.10 29.58
N LEU A 237 14.64 -18.74 30.74
CA LEU A 237 14.12 -18.10 31.94
C LEU A 237 15.03 -16.93 32.35
N ASN A 238 14.45 -15.90 32.98
CA ASN A 238 15.17 -14.67 33.36
C ASN A 238 15.61 -13.79 32.18
N GLY A 239 14.84 -13.78 31.08
CA GLY A 239 15.07 -12.90 29.93
C GLY A 239 16.26 -13.30 29.04
N ARG A 240 16.80 -14.49 29.19
CA ARG A 240 17.87 -15.03 28.34
C ARG A 240 17.30 -15.71 27.10
N LYS A 241 18.07 -15.79 26.03
CA LYS A 241 17.70 -16.59 24.86
C LYS A 241 17.74 -18.08 25.20
N PRO A 242 16.74 -18.88 24.75
CA PRO A 242 16.76 -20.33 24.94
C PRO A 242 17.95 -20.96 24.21
N LEU A 243 18.67 -21.86 24.88
CA LEU A 243 19.83 -22.59 24.35
C LEU A 243 19.44 -24.00 23.90
N THR A 244 20.19 -24.53 22.94
CA THR A 244 20.05 -25.92 22.49
C THR A 244 20.71 -26.90 23.50
N LEU A 245 20.29 -28.17 23.48
CA LEU A 245 20.88 -29.20 24.36
C LEU A 245 22.40 -29.35 24.13
N GLU A 246 22.85 -29.08 22.92
CA GLU A 246 24.27 -29.18 22.56
C GLU A 246 25.10 -28.03 23.16
N GLU A 247 24.58 -26.80 23.09
CA GLU A 247 25.21 -25.65 23.72
C GLU A 247 25.29 -25.81 25.24
N ILE A 248 24.18 -26.24 25.87
CA ILE A 248 24.14 -26.51 27.31
C ILE A 248 25.13 -27.62 27.68
N SER A 249 25.30 -28.68 26.85
CA SER A 249 26.21 -29.77 27.09
C SER A 249 27.67 -29.31 27.11
N ARG A 250 28.02 -28.35 26.24
CA ARG A 250 29.38 -27.73 26.22
C ARG A 250 29.65 -26.92 27.49
N ASP A 251 28.66 -26.12 27.92
CA ASP A 251 28.77 -25.27 29.12
C ASP A 251 28.92 -26.09 30.40
N PHE A 252 28.24 -27.24 30.47
CA PHE A 252 28.28 -28.11 31.65
C PHE A 252 29.35 -29.22 31.59
N GLY A 253 30.04 -29.38 30.47
CA GLY A 253 31.07 -30.42 30.27
C GLY A 253 30.54 -31.85 30.34
N VAL A 254 29.28 -32.08 29.94
CA VAL A 254 28.60 -33.40 29.97
C VAL A 254 27.99 -33.71 28.60
N THR A 255 27.67 -34.97 28.35
CA THR A 255 27.07 -35.39 27.08
C THR A 255 25.66 -34.81 26.89
N ARG A 256 25.29 -34.55 25.64
CA ARG A 256 23.92 -34.07 25.24
C ARG A 256 22.84 -34.96 25.85
N GLU A 257 23.03 -36.28 25.83
CA GLU A 257 22.06 -37.24 26.37
C GLU A 257 21.90 -37.10 27.88
N ARG A 258 22.99 -36.81 28.59
CA ARG A 258 22.94 -36.58 30.04
C ARG A 258 22.14 -35.30 30.37
N ILE A 259 22.32 -34.23 29.60
CA ILE A 259 21.52 -33.02 29.75
C ILE A 259 20.00 -33.29 29.48
N ARG A 260 19.67 -34.12 28.45
CA ARG A 260 18.29 -34.52 28.17
C ARG A 260 17.68 -35.31 29.34
N GLN A 261 18.45 -36.24 29.96
CA GLN A 261 17.97 -36.97 31.12
C GLN A 261 17.72 -36.05 32.32
N LEU A 262 18.65 -35.13 32.62
CA LEU A 262 18.49 -34.17 33.71
C LEU A 262 17.29 -33.23 33.46
N GLN A 263 17.07 -32.77 32.22
CA GLN A 263 15.91 -31.99 31.85
C GLN A 263 14.62 -32.76 32.14
N ASN A 264 14.52 -34.03 31.72
CA ASN A 264 13.33 -34.85 31.95
C ASN A 264 13.08 -35.08 33.46
N ILE A 265 14.10 -35.36 34.23
CA ILE A 265 13.98 -35.51 35.70
C ILE A 265 13.46 -34.21 36.32
N ALA A 266 13.99 -33.07 35.93
CA ALA A 266 13.57 -31.78 36.44
C ALA A 266 12.09 -31.48 36.08
N LEU A 267 11.69 -31.72 34.81
CA LEU A 267 10.32 -31.55 34.38
C LEU A 267 9.34 -32.49 35.11
N ASP A 268 9.75 -33.74 35.35
CA ASP A 268 8.91 -34.68 36.10
C ASP A 268 8.76 -34.30 37.59
N LYS A 269 9.83 -33.78 38.24
CA LYS A 269 9.74 -33.18 39.58
C LYS A 269 8.71 -32.02 39.60
N MET A 270 8.78 -31.09 38.64
CA MET A 270 7.87 -29.98 38.54
C MET A 270 6.42 -30.44 38.30
N ARG A 271 6.19 -31.40 37.38
CA ARG A 271 4.86 -31.95 37.11
C ARG A 271 4.23 -32.61 38.34
N ARG A 272 5.00 -33.38 39.10
CA ARG A 272 4.53 -34.00 40.35
C ARG A 272 4.16 -32.97 41.43
N ALA A 273 4.90 -31.87 41.48
CA ALA A 273 4.61 -30.78 42.40
C ALA A 273 3.33 -30.01 42.01
N LEU A 274 3.14 -29.75 40.71
CA LEU A 274 1.89 -29.16 40.17
C LEU A 274 0.66 -30.06 40.45
N GLY A 275 0.75 -31.34 40.11
CA GLY A 275 -0.38 -32.27 40.34
C GLY A 275 -0.76 -32.45 41.82
N LYS A 276 0.19 -32.29 42.76
CA LYS A 276 -0.11 -32.23 44.19
C LYS A 276 -0.79 -30.95 44.63
N LYS A 277 -0.55 -29.85 43.91
CA LYS A 277 -1.16 -28.55 44.20
C LYS A 277 -2.57 -28.46 43.63
N GLU A 278 -2.81 -29.05 42.48
CA GLU A 278 -4.14 -29.08 41.83
C GLU A 278 -5.09 -30.10 42.48
N ASN A 279 -4.60 -31.22 43.00
CA ASN A 279 -5.35 -32.23 43.75
C ASN A 279 -4.74 -32.38 45.17
N PRO A 280 -5.06 -31.50 46.13
CA PRO A 280 -4.67 -31.72 47.50
C PRO A 280 -5.42 -32.94 48.04
N ILE A 281 -4.68 -34.00 48.37
CA ILE A 281 -5.25 -35.18 49.06
C ILE A 281 -5.92 -34.65 50.32
N PRO A 282 -7.24 -34.89 50.52
CA PRO A 282 -7.92 -34.46 51.73
C PRO A 282 -7.17 -35.09 52.91
N LYS A 283 -6.71 -34.27 53.85
CA LYS A 283 -6.17 -34.74 55.11
C LYS A 283 -7.32 -35.48 55.80
N LEU A 284 -7.24 -36.82 55.82
CA LEU A 284 -8.04 -37.61 56.72
C LEU A 284 -7.78 -37.12 58.14
N SER A 285 -8.72 -36.39 58.70
CA SER A 285 -8.72 -36.06 60.16
C SER A 285 -8.88 -37.38 60.90
N ASN A 286 -7.75 -37.89 61.42
CA ASN A 286 -7.81 -38.85 62.49
C ASN A 286 -8.25 -38.09 63.76
N GLU A 287 -9.54 -38.05 63.99
CA GLU A 287 -10.11 -37.86 65.30
C GLU A 287 -10.71 -39.19 65.70
N ALA A 288 -10.08 -39.88 66.65
CA ALA A 288 -10.65 -40.86 67.51
C ALA A 288 -10.12 -40.64 68.93
#